data_bb1805c364747112895a11c2090b2e23
#
_entry.id   bb1805c364747112895a11c2090b2e23
#
_cell.length_a   1.000
_cell.length_b   1.000
_cell.length_c   1.000
_cell.angle_alpha   90.00
_cell.angle_beta   90.00
_cell.angle_gamma   90.00
#
_symmetry.space_group_name_H-M   'P 1'
#
loop_
_entity.id
_entity.type
_entity.pdbx_description
1 polymer ?
#
loop_
_entity_poly.entity_id
_entity_poly.type
_entity_poly.pdbx_seq_one_letter_code
_entity_poly.pdbx_strand_id
1 'polypeptide(L)'
;MTTAATLAPPAPRPAERLRVSPPWWMALVGAVAGFSGTGSATLNGDELATISAASRSLSGMFELARHIDGHFLPYYLFMHFWAKAGTSELWLRLPSALAIGVAAWFLVELGRRLHSTRAGVIGAGVFAILPSVSYYGAFARSYAFAAAAVVLSFWALHRALERPGAARRWVLYGVAVALVCSTHLFAVLVLPAQLLLLRRVVAVRMLAALAIGCVPAAVLGLIGYGERHAISWIPERGPEVWLKFPKMAAGATTLGVVLFAMALAGAVVLWRSATKGRGGRVWAPVLVGWLVLPPILLLAVSVLVTPAYVDRYLFVTAPVLALLAGLAVAGLPRFQVVAAVLVVVVGFGLAFSEHAEVREENGRFENIPWALRVIKAEPEDAIVYGQSQVRSGFEYYADSLMPVDVLLAGSAPDPDGFGYPEGSDVSGALEGRERVWVVWRGTKQSGLEGDSIARVGEVEAAGFELSLARHSGDLPGLTVALFTRR
;
A
#
# COMPACT_ATOMS: atom_id res chain seq x y z
N MET A 1 49.98 -59.66 -23.12
CA MET A 1 48.54 -59.82 -22.88
C MET A 1 48.16 -58.86 -21.77
N THR A 2 47.67 -57.67 -22.13
CA THR A 2 47.29 -56.62 -21.18
C THR A 2 45.74 -56.63 -21.08
N THR A 3 45.21 -57.05 -19.94
CA THR A 3 43.79 -57.13 -19.67
C THR A 3 43.23 -55.72 -19.46
N ALA A 4 42.35 -55.29 -20.37
CA ALA A 4 41.61 -54.04 -20.26
C ALA A 4 40.55 -54.19 -19.15
N ALA A 5 40.67 -53.40 -18.08
CA ALA A 5 39.64 -53.24 -17.04
C ALA A 5 38.48 -52.45 -17.60
N THR A 6 37.34 -53.09 -17.79
CA THR A 6 36.05 -52.46 -18.11
C THR A 6 35.57 -51.69 -16.90
N LEU A 7 35.61 -50.34 -17.01
CA LEU A 7 35.01 -49.43 -16.03
C LEU A 7 33.47 -49.60 -16.07
N ALA A 8 32.89 -50.01 -14.97
CA ALA A 8 31.41 -50.03 -14.80
C ALA A 8 30.82 -48.63 -14.96
N PRO A 9 29.66 -48.49 -15.58
CA PRO A 9 28.99 -47.15 -15.74
C PRO A 9 28.69 -46.59 -14.36
N PRO A 10 28.80 -45.24 -14.18
CA PRO A 10 28.51 -44.59 -12.93
C PRO A 10 27.04 -44.84 -12.54
N ALA A 11 26.80 -45.14 -11.27
CA ALA A 11 25.46 -45.32 -10.73
C ALA A 11 24.59 -44.11 -10.99
N PRO A 12 23.28 -44.26 -11.33
CA PRO A 12 22.38 -43.15 -11.56
C PRO A 12 22.34 -42.26 -10.32
N ARG A 13 22.59 -40.96 -10.50
CA ARG A 13 22.43 -39.96 -9.43
C ARG A 13 21.01 -40.06 -8.87
N PRO A 14 20.83 -40.11 -7.53
CA PRO A 14 19.47 -40.04 -6.98
C PRO A 14 18.76 -38.85 -7.49
N ALA A 15 17.51 -39.00 -7.96
CA ALA A 15 16.67 -37.93 -8.43
C ALA A 15 16.68 -36.79 -7.40
N GLU A 16 17.23 -35.64 -7.82
CA GLU A 16 17.24 -34.44 -7.01
C GLU A 16 15.78 -34.03 -6.78
N ARG A 17 15.23 -34.42 -5.62
CA ARG A 17 13.89 -33.91 -5.22
C ARG A 17 13.98 -32.40 -5.28
N LEU A 18 13.14 -31.78 -6.10
CA LEU A 18 12.96 -30.33 -6.20
C LEU A 18 12.61 -29.80 -4.79
N ARG A 19 13.62 -29.51 -3.97
CA ARG A 19 13.44 -28.84 -2.70
C ARG A 19 13.23 -27.36 -2.99
N VAL A 20 11.99 -26.91 -2.89
CA VAL A 20 11.68 -25.48 -2.97
C VAL A 20 12.56 -24.73 -1.96
N SER A 21 13.33 -23.76 -2.44
CA SER A 21 14.27 -23.04 -1.58
C SER A 21 13.53 -22.13 -0.60
N PRO A 22 14.09 -21.82 0.58
CA PRO A 22 13.44 -20.99 1.61
C PRO A 22 12.85 -19.66 1.11
N PRO A 23 13.48 -18.89 0.18
CA PRO A 23 12.88 -17.69 -0.37
C PRO A 23 11.53 -17.92 -1.04
N TRP A 24 11.35 -19.01 -1.79
CA TRP A 24 10.09 -19.32 -2.46
C TRP A 24 8.97 -19.67 -1.49
N TRP A 25 9.28 -20.40 -0.41
CA TRP A 25 8.30 -20.65 0.65
C TRP A 25 7.85 -19.38 1.33
N MET A 26 8.78 -18.46 1.62
CA MET A 26 8.44 -17.18 2.24
C MET A 26 7.72 -16.24 1.27
N ALA A 27 7.98 -16.35 -0.02
CA ALA A 27 7.19 -15.63 -1.04
C ALA A 27 5.72 -16.10 -1.01
N LEU A 28 5.50 -17.41 -0.95
CA LEU A 28 4.14 -17.95 -0.84
C LEU A 28 3.47 -17.53 0.47
N VAL A 29 4.16 -17.63 1.61
CA VAL A 29 3.64 -17.21 2.92
C VAL A 29 3.29 -15.71 2.90
N GLY A 30 4.16 -14.86 2.35
CA GLY A 30 3.90 -13.43 2.22
C GLY A 30 2.70 -13.13 1.32
N ALA A 31 2.61 -13.79 0.16
CA ALA A 31 1.48 -13.62 -0.75
C ALA A 31 0.16 -14.06 -0.10
N VAL A 32 0.14 -15.20 0.59
CA VAL A 32 -1.04 -15.68 1.33
C VAL A 32 -1.42 -14.72 2.45
N ALA A 33 -0.46 -14.22 3.22
CA ALA A 33 -0.71 -13.23 4.26
C ALA A 33 -1.31 -11.93 3.70
N GLY A 34 -0.75 -11.42 2.60
CA GLY A 34 -1.27 -10.25 1.89
C GLY A 34 -2.65 -10.49 1.27
N PHE A 35 -2.93 -11.71 0.81
CA PHE A 35 -4.22 -12.07 0.20
C PHE A 35 -5.33 -12.31 1.24
N SER A 36 -4.97 -12.55 2.50
CA SER A 36 -5.89 -13.06 3.53
C SER A 36 -7.04 -12.13 3.93
N GLY A 37 -7.05 -10.87 3.52
CA GLY A 37 -8.13 -9.91 3.78
C GLY A 37 -8.85 -9.42 2.53
N THR A 38 -8.58 -10.00 1.35
CA THR A 38 -9.01 -9.44 0.06
C THR A 38 -10.50 -9.52 -0.21
N GLY A 39 -11.20 -10.52 0.31
CA GLY A 39 -12.62 -10.74 0.04
C GLY A 39 -13.55 -10.34 1.19
N SER A 40 -13.03 -9.79 2.28
CA SER A 40 -13.82 -9.45 3.46
C SER A 40 -14.24 -7.99 3.47
N ALA A 41 -13.29 -7.07 3.29
CA ALA A 41 -13.55 -5.64 3.32
C ALA A 41 -13.98 -5.11 1.93
N THR A 42 -14.96 -4.22 1.92
CA THR A 42 -15.41 -3.51 0.71
C THR A 42 -14.29 -2.64 0.11
N LEU A 43 -14.43 -2.28 -1.16
CA LEU A 43 -13.54 -1.29 -1.78
C LEU A 43 -13.75 0.09 -1.14
N ASN A 44 -12.68 0.77 -0.84
CA ASN A 44 -12.74 2.15 -0.39
C ASN A 44 -12.54 3.16 -1.53
N GLY A 45 -12.67 4.46 -1.24
CA GLY A 45 -12.54 5.52 -2.22
C GLY A 45 -11.22 5.51 -3.00
N ASP A 46 -10.08 5.16 -2.35
CA ASP A 46 -8.79 5.04 -3.05
C ASP A 46 -8.79 3.88 -4.08
N GLU A 47 -9.45 2.75 -3.76
CA GLU A 47 -9.56 1.61 -4.66
C GLU A 47 -10.55 1.91 -5.80
N LEU A 48 -11.66 2.58 -5.49
CA LEU A 48 -12.64 3.04 -6.48
C LEU A 48 -12.02 4.07 -7.44
N ALA A 49 -11.17 4.97 -6.94
CA ALA A 49 -10.38 5.88 -7.78
C ALA A 49 -9.45 5.12 -8.73
N THR A 50 -8.84 4.01 -8.26
CA THR A 50 -8.03 3.13 -9.13
C THR A 50 -8.87 2.51 -10.23
N ILE A 51 -10.08 2.03 -9.93
CA ILE A 51 -11.00 1.45 -10.92
C ILE A 51 -11.42 2.53 -11.92
N SER A 52 -11.86 3.70 -11.43
CA SER A 52 -12.24 4.82 -12.29
C SER A 52 -11.13 5.23 -13.26
N ALA A 53 -9.88 5.34 -12.78
CA ALA A 53 -8.73 5.63 -13.63
C ALA A 53 -8.45 4.49 -14.64
N ALA A 54 -8.47 3.23 -14.17
CA ALA A 54 -8.13 2.06 -14.98
C ALA A 54 -9.16 1.75 -16.07
N SER A 55 -10.44 2.09 -15.87
CA SER A 55 -11.52 1.87 -16.84
C SER A 55 -11.49 2.85 -18.03
N ARG A 56 -10.79 3.98 -17.89
CA ARG A 56 -10.70 5.00 -18.95
C ARG A 56 -9.88 4.52 -20.14
N SER A 57 -10.07 5.18 -21.32
CA SER A 57 -9.12 5.08 -22.41
C SER A 57 -7.74 5.60 -21.97
N LEU A 58 -6.67 5.22 -22.68
CA LEU A 58 -5.33 5.75 -22.36
C LEU A 58 -5.29 7.27 -22.42
N SER A 59 -5.94 7.89 -23.44
CA SER A 59 -6.03 9.36 -23.51
C SER A 59 -6.77 9.98 -22.35
N GLY A 60 -7.90 9.39 -21.93
CA GLY A 60 -8.66 9.85 -20.77
C GLY A 60 -7.92 9.65 -19.44
N MET A 61 -7.10 8.61 -19.32
CA MET A 61 -6.24 8.41 -18.16
C MET A 61 -5.11 9.45 -18.09
N PHE A 62 -4.49 9.80 -19.22
CA PHE A 62 -3.49 10.86 -19.28
C PHE A 62 -4.09 12.24 -19.03
N GLU A 63 -5.35 12.46 -19.42
CA GLU A 63 -6.06 13.70 -19.12
C GLU A 63 -6.34 13.79 -17.62
N LEU A 64 -6.92 12.77 -17.02
CA LEU A 64 -7.11 12.68 -15.57
C LEU A 64 -5.80 12.97 -14.80
N ALA A 65 -4.69 12.37 -15.24
CA ALA A 65 -3.38 12.52 -14.60
C ALA A 65 -2.78 13.94 -14.69
N ARG A 66 -3.40 14.86 -15.41
CA ARG A 66 -3.03 16.29 -15.43
C ARG A 66 -3.73 17.07 -14.35
N HIS A 67 -4.82 16.53 -13.79
CA HIS A 67 -5.68 17.23 -12.85
C HIS A 67 -5.64 16.62 -11.45
N ILE A 68 -5.59 15.29 -11.36
CA ILE A 68 -5.60 14.56 -10.08
C ILE A 68 -4.81 13.25 -10.16
N ASP A 69 -4.11 12.91 -9.08
CA ASP A 69 -3.40 11.63 -8.88
C ASP A 69 -2.38 11.26 -9.98
N GLY A 70 -1.86 12.22 -10.74
CA GLY A 70 -0.91 11.97 -11.83
C GLY A 70 0.37 11.29 -11.37
N HIS A 71 0.74 11.43 -10.10
CA HIS A 71 1.85 10.71 -9.50
C HIS A 71 1.59 9.19 -9.35
N PHE A 72 0.32 8.73 -9.47
CA PHE A 72 -0.05 7.31 -9.54
C PHE A 72 -0.16 6.77 -10.98
N LEU A 73 0.06 7.57 -12.00
CA LEU A 73 -0.09 7.18 -13.41
C LEU A 73 0.59 5.85 -13.77
N PRO A 74 1.83 5.53 -13.31
CA PRO A 74 2.44 4.23 -13.60
C PRO A 74 1.64 3.05 -13.05
N TYR A 75 1.04 3.20 -11.87
CA TYR A 75 0.18 2.20 -11.26
C TYR A 75 -1.17 2.08 -12.01
N TYR A 76 -1.77 3.19 -12.38
CA TYR A 76 -3.02 3.20 -13.16
C TYR A 76 -2.84 2.57 -14.54
N LEU A 77 -1.70 2.79 -15.21
CA LEU A 77 -1.36 2.11 -16.45
C LEU A 77 -1.26 0.59 -16.27
N PHE A 78 -0.62 0.13 -15.19
CA PHE A 78 -0.58 -1.29 -14.88
C PHE A 78 -2.00 -1.84 -14.64
N MET A 79 -2.81 -1.16 -13.83
CA MET A 79 -4.17 -1.59 -13.51
C MET A 79 -5.11 -1.52 -14.71
N HIS A 80 -4.92 -0.59 -15.66
CA HIS A 80 -5.69 -0.54 -16.91
C HIS A 80 -5.60 -1.84 -17.72
N PHE A 81 -4.41 -2.43 -17.79
CA PHE A 81 -4.25 -3.72 -18.50
C PHE A 81 -4.71 -4.89 -17.62
N TRP A 82 -4.48 -4.83 -16.32
CA TRP A 82 -4.85 -5.89 -15.38
C TRP A 82 -6.37 -6.03 -15.24
N ALA A 83 -7.09 -4.92 -15.13
CA ALA A 83 -8.54 -4.91 -14.98
C ALA A 83 -9.30 -5.40 -16.24
N LYS A 84 -8.67 -5.43 -17.41
CA LYS A 84 -9.26 -6.04 -18.61
C LYS A 84 -9.51 -7.55 -18.47
N ALA A 85 -8.78 -8.22 -17.58
CA ALA A 85 -8.97 -9.65 -17.33
C ALA A 85 -10.00 -9.95 -16.23
N GLY A 86 -10.43 -8.93 -15.46
CA GLY A 86 -11.43 -9.05 -14.40
C GLY A 86 -11.47 -7.83 -13.51
N THR A 87 -12.64 -7.59 -12.91
CA THR A 87 -12.89 -6.43 -12.03
C THR A 87 -13.37 -6.82 -10.64
N SER A 88 -13.41 -8.11 -10.29
CA SER A 88 -13.76 -8.52 -8.93
C SER A 88 -12.74 -8.01 -7.91
N GLU A 89 -13.17 -7.75 -6.66
CA GLU A 89 -12.30 -7.29 -5.58
C GLU A 89 -11.05 -8.17 -5.40
N LEU A 90 -11.25 -9.49 -5.43
CA LEU A 90 -10.15 -10.47 -5.32
C LEU A 90 -9.13 -10.30 -6.45
N TRP A 91 -9.62 -10.10 -7.69
CA TRP A 91 -8.76 -9.93 -8.86
C TRP A 91 -7.99 -8.60 -8.81
N LEU A 92 -8.67 -7.51 -8.45
CA LEU A 92 -8.06 -6.18 -8.37
C LEU A 92 -6.98 -6.09 -7.28
N ARG A 93 -7.14 -6.83 -6.16
CA ARG A 93 -6.20 -6.84 -5.04
C ARG A 93 -5.08 -7.87 -5.18
N LEU A 94 -5.24 -8.89 -6.05
CA LEU A 94 -4.26 -9.95 -6.25
C LEU A 94 -2.83 -9.46 -6.54
N PRO A 95 -2.60 -8.43 -7.40
CA PRO A 95 -1.25 -7.92 -7.66
C PRO A 95 -0.55 -7.40 -6.42
N SER A 96 -1.28 -6.73 -5.50
CA SER A 96 -0.72 -6.24 -4.24
C SER A 96 -0.30 -7.40 -3.33
N ALA A 97 -1.11 -8.46 -3.23
CA ALA A 97 -0.75 -9.66 -2.48
C ALA A 97 0.50 -10.35 -3.05
N LEU A 98 0.60 -10.45 -4.39
CA LEU A 98 1.80 -10.99 -5.04
C LEU A 98 3.03 -10.11 -4.81
N ALA A 99 2.88 -8.78 -4.78
CA ALA A 99 3.97 -7.86 -4.46
C ALA A 99 4.47 -8.06 -3.01
N ILE A 100 3.60 -8.33 -2.04
CA ILE A 100 4.01 -8.74 -0.69
C ILE A 100 4.85 -10.03 -0.73
N GLY A 101 4.44 -11.02 -1.53
CA GLY A 101 5.23 -12.24 -1.73
C GLY A 101 6.63 -11.95 -2.30
N VAL A 102 6.73 -11.06 -3.28
CA VAL A 102 8.01 -10.61 -3.85
C VAL A 102 8.85 -9.90 -2.79
N ALA A 103 8.27 -9.03 -1.97
CA ALA A 103 8.97 -8.38 -0.86
C ALA A 103 9.53 -9.42 0.13
N ALA A 104 8.73 -10.40 0.52
CA ALA A 104 9.16 -11.48 1.42
C ALA A 104 10.32 -12.33 0.82
N TRP A 105 10.27 -12.62 -0.49
CA TRP A 105 11.35 -13.30 -1.19
C TRP A 105 12.67 -12.53 -1.10
N PHE A 106 12.63 -11.22 -1.43
CA PHE A 106 13.82 -10.37 -1.39
C PHE A 106 14.31 -10.12 0.04
N LEU A 107 13.43 -10.13 1.06
CA LEU A 107 13.82 -10.07 2.47
C LEU A 107 14.67 -11.27 2.87
N VAL A 108 14.28 -12.50 2.45
CA VAL A 108 15.10 -13.70 2.70
C VAL A 108 16.45 -13.56 2.01
N GLU A 109 16.46 -13.12 0.75
CA GLU A 109 17.69 -12.98 -0.03
C GLU A 109 18.61 -11.88 0.54
N LEU A 110 18.05 -10.77 1.01
CA LEU A 110 18.82 -9.70 1.65
C LEU A 110 19.37 -10.17 3.00
N GLY A 111 18.53 -10.76 3.86
CA GLY A 111 18.95 -11.28 5.17
C GLY A 111 20.04 -12.37 5.06
N ARG A 112 19.94 -13.24 4.05
CA ARG A 112 20.96 -14.25 3.73
C ARG A 112 22.31 -13.65 3.41
N ARG A 113 22.34 -12.51 2.72
CA ARG A 113 23.57 -11.79 2.34
C ARG A 113 24.15 -11.00 3.48
N LEU A 114 23.30 -10.37 4.28
CA LEU A 114 23.73 -9.53 5.37
C LEU A 114 24.19 -10.34 6.60
N HIS A 115 23.53 -11.45 6.89
CA HIS A 115 23.81 -12.26 8.07
C HIS A 115 23.68 -13.77 7.81
N SER A 116 22.45 -14.29 7.61
CA SER A 116 22.17 -15.71 7.39
C SER A 116 20.80 -15.94 6.76
N THR A 117 20.61 -17.10 6.11
CA THR A 117 19.30 -17.50 5.57
C THR A 117 18.23 -17.52 6.68
N ARG A 118 18.58 -17.96 7.89
CA ARG A 118 17.66 -17.98 9.03
C ARG A 118 17.20 -16.57 9.41
N ALA A 119 18.10 -15.61 9.47
CA ALA A 119 17.73 -14.21 9.73
C ALA A 119 16.74 -13.68 8.69
N GLY A 120 16.95 -13.98 7.43
CA GLY A 120 16.04 -13.59 6.35
C GLY A 120 14.68 -14.29 6.44
N VAL A 121 14.65 -15.60 6.71
CA VAL A 121 13.40 -16.36 6.87
C VAL A 121 12.59 -15.86 8.07
N ILE A 122 13.24 -15.64 9.21
CA ILE A 122 12.57 -15.12 10.42
C ILE A 122 12.04 -13.70 10.14
N GLY A 123 12.85 -12.84 9.52
CA GLY A 123 12.42 -11.49 9.13
C GLY A 123 11.22 -11.49 8.18
N ALA A 124 11.23 -12.37 7.17
CA ALA A 124 10.09 -12.53 6.27
C ALA A 124 8.84 -13.11 6.98
N GLY A 125 9.03 -14.01 7.97
CA GLY A 125 7.95 -14.51 8.84
C GLY A 125 7.35 -13.40 9.71
N VAL A 126 8.20 -12.58 10.33
CA VAL A 126 7.74 -11.39 11.08
C VAL A 126 7.01 -10.41 10.16
N PHE A 127 7.51 -10.20 8.93
CA PHE A 127 6.83 -9.34 7.94
C PHE A 127 5.42 -9.87 7.62
N ALA A 128 5.28 -11.18 7.40
CA ALA A 128 4.01 -11.81 7.04
C ALA A 128 2.93 -11.69 8.14
N ILE A 129 3.30 -11.57 9.42
CA ILE A 129 2.34 -11.44 10.53
C ILE A 129 1.98 -9.98 10.86
N LEU A 130 2.49 -9.00 10.13
CA LEU A 130 2.13 -7.59 10.36
C LEU A 130 0.70 -7.32 9.87
N PRO A 131 -0.20 -6.70 10.67
CA PRO A 131 -1.50 -6.24 10.16
C PRO A 131 -1.38 -5.29 8.97
N SER A 132 -0.35 -4.44 8.93
CA SER A 132 -0.05 -3.60 7.77
C SER A 132 0.18 -4.41 6.49
N VAL A 133 0.75 -5.60 6.57
CA VAL A 133 0.93 -6.50 5.41
C VAL A 133 -0.41 -7.05 4.92
N SER A 134 -1.28 -7.50 5.83
CA SER A 134 -2.63 -7.95 5.46
C SER A 134 -3.44 -6.78 4.87
N TYR A 135 -3.32 -5.58 5.45
CA TYR A 135 -4.02 -4.39 4.97
C TYR A 135 -3.58 -3.97 3.56
N TYR A 136 -2.27 -3.73 3.35
CA TYR A 136 -1.76 -3.25 2.06
C TYR A 136 -1.62 -4.35 1.00
N GLY A 137 -1.54 -5.61 1.41
CA GLY A 137 -1.61 -6.75 0.49
C GLY A 137 -3.01 -6.97 -0.08
N ALA A 138 -4.05 -6.64 0.71
CA ALA A 138 -5.44 -6.68 0.30
C ALA A 138 -5.95 -5.29 -0.16
N PHE A 139 -5.12 -4.48 -0.78
CA PHE A 139 -5.44 -3.09 -1.14
C PHE A 139 -5.02 -2.80 -2.59
N ALA A 140 -5.99 -2.44 -3.44
CA ALA A 140 -5.74 -2.18 -4.86
C ALA A 140 -5.10 -0.79 -5.07
N ARG A 141 -3.93 -0.58 -4.44
CA ARG A 141 -3.07 0.62 -4.56
C ARG A 141 -1.60 0.19 -4.60
N SER A 142 -0.72 1.10 -4.95
CA SER A 142 0.69 0.80 -5.21
C SER A 142 1.58 0.54 -3.98
N TYR A 143 1.07 0.60 -2.74
CA TYR A 143 1.89 0.53 -1.52
C TYR A 143 2.67 -0.79 -1.37
N ALA A 144 2.04 -1.92 -1.68
CA ALA A 144 2.71 -3.22 -1.67
C ALA A 144 3.83 -3.32 -2.72
N PHE A 145 3.60 -2.72 -3.90
CA PHE A 145 4.62 -2.61 -4.95
C PHE A 145 5.80 -1.74 -4.51
N ALA A 146 5.53 -0.62 -3.83
CA ALA A 146 6.57 0.24 -3.28
C ALA A 146 7.43 -0.51 -2.26
N ALA A 147 6.81 -1.25 -1.34
CA ALA A 147 7.53 -2.07 -0.37
C ALA A 147 8.42 -3.13 -1.06
N ALA A 148 7.91 -3.83 -2.08
CA ALA A 148 8.67 -4.81 -2.86
C ALA A 148 9.85 -4.16 -3.61
N ALA A 149 9.60 -3.03 -4.29
CA ALA A 149 10.61 -2.29 -5.03
C ALA A 149 11.72 -1.78 -4.11
N VAL A 150 11.36 -1.30 -2.91
CA VAL A 150 12.34 -0.85 -1.90
C VAL A 150 13.24 -2.00 -1.47
N VAL A 151 12.69 -3.17 -1.08
CA VAL A 151 13.52 -4.33 -0.70
C VAL A 151 14.42 -4.77 -1.85
N LEU A 152 13.88 -4.80 -3.09
CA LEU A 152 14.63 -5.09 -4.31
C LEU A 152 15.80 -4.11 -4.49
N SER A 153 15.60 -2.81 -4.24
CA SER A 153 16.64 -1.78 -4.42
C SER A 153 17.82 -1.99 -3.46
N PHE A 154 17.56 -2.29 -2.19
CA PHE A 154 18.61 -2.62 -1.22
C PHE A 154 19.35 -3.92 -1.56
N TRP A 155 18.61 -4.95 -2.00
CA TRP A 155 19.21 -6.20 -2.46
C TRP A 155 20.06 -5.99 -3.73
N ALA A 156 19.56 -5.24 -4.72
CA ALA A 156 20.29 -4.95 -5.95
C ALA A 156 21.56 -4.12 -5.70
N LEU A 157 21.48 -3.12 -4.80
CA LEU A 157 22.64 -2.35 -4.36
C LEU A 157 23.68 -3.25 -3.70
N HIS A 158 23.28 -4.14 -2.78
CA HIS A 158 24.19 -5.13 -2.19
C HIS A 158 24.91 -5.95 -3.28
N ARG A 159 24.14 -6.44 -4.28
CA ARG A 159 24.68 -7.20 -5.42
C ARG A 159 25.66 -6.39 -6.25
N ALA A 160 25.40 -5.09 -6.47
CA ALA A 160 26.30 -4.20 -7.21
C ALA A 160 27.60 -3.97 -6.44
N LEU A 161 27.51 -3.78 -5.13
CA LEU A 161 28.68 -3.59 -4.25
C LEU A 161 29.57 -4.85 -4.11
N GLU A 162 29.00 -6.06 -4.22
CA GLU A 162 29.78 -7.32 -4.23
C GLU A 162 30.73 -7.42 -5.43
N ARG A 163 30.33 -6.90 -6.60
CA ARG A 163 31.12 -6.91 -7.82
C ARG A 163 31.04 -5.56 -8.54
N PRO A 164 31.77 -4.54 -8.04
CA PRO A 164 31.65 -3.16 -8.54
C PRO A 164 31.97 -3.01 -10.04
N GLY A 165 32.79 -3.90 -10.59
CA GLY A 165 33.14 -3.92 -12.01
C GLY A 165 32.02 -4.38 -12.96
N ALA A 166 30.98 -5.07 -12.44
CA ALA A 166 29.90 -5.65 -13.26
C ALA A 166 28.81 -4.62 -13.59
N ALA A 167 28.89 -3.96 -14.74
CA ALA A 167 27.95 -2.92 -15.18
C ALA A 167 26.48 -3.38 -15.10
N ARG A 168 26.16 -4.63 -15.49
CA ARG A 168 24.80 -5.19 -15.42
C ARG A 168 24.17 -5.12 -14.02
N ARG A 169 24.98 -5.16 -12.95
CA ARG A 169 24.48 -5.06 -11.57
C ARG A 169 24.10 -3.64 -11.20
N TRP A 170 24.81 -2.66 -11.76
CA TRP A 170 24.48 -1.24 -11.60
C TRP A 170 23.23 -0.88 -12.41
N VAL A 171 23.06 -1.46 -13.60
CA VAL A 171 21.83 -1.33 -14.38
C VAL A 171 20.65 -1.91 -13.59
N LEU A 172 20.78 -3.13 -13.03
CA LEU A 172 19.75 -3.73 -12.19
C LEU A 172 19.40 -2.83 -10.98
N TYR A 173 20.40 -2.24 -10.35
CA TYR A 173 20.19 -1.30 -9.25
C TYR A 173 19.46 -0.03 -9.73
N GLY A 174 19.86 0.56 -10.84
CA GLY A 174 19.16 1.71 -11.43
C GLY A 174 17.69 1.40 -11.78
N VAL A 175 17.43 0.22 -12.36
CA VAL A 175 16.05 -0.25 -12.62
C VAL A 175 15.27 -0.42 -11.32
N ALA A 176 15.88 -1.00 -10.27
CA ALA A 176 15.21 -1.13 -8.97
C ALA A 176 14.89 0.23 -8.34
N VAL A 177 15.78 1.23 -8.46
CA VAL A 177 15.52 2.61 -8.03
C VAL A 177 14.39 3.23 -8.85
N ALA A 178 14.37 3.02 -10.18
CA ALA A 178 13.27 3.51 -11.03
C ALA A 178 11.93 2.90 -10.63
N LEU A 179 11.89 1.61 -10.26
CA LEU A 179 10.69 0.98 -9.73
C LEU A 179 10.25 1.60 -8.39
N VAL A 180 11.18 1.88 -7.46
CA VAL A 180 10.84 2.62 -6.23
C VAL A 180 10.18 3.94 -6.56
N CYS A 181 10.76 4.71 -7.46
CA CYS A 181 10.29 6.04 -7.85
C CYS A 181 8.96 6.01 -8.64
N SER A 182 8.69 4.94 -9.40
CA SER A 182 7.48 4.80 -10.21
C SER A 182 6.30 4.19 -9.44
N THR A 183 6.56 3.42 -8.38
CA THR A 183 5.48 2.78 -7.61
C THR A 183 4.83 3.73 -6.62
N HIS A 184 5.59 4.62 -5.99
CA HIS A 184 5.06 5.60 -5.07
C HIS A 184 6.04 6.76 -4.86
N LEU A 185 5.58 8.01 -5.04
CA LEU A 185 6.44 9.20 -4.97
C LEU A 185 7.25 9.26 -3.67
N PHE A 186 6.60 9.08 -2.51
CA PHE A 186 7.27 9.15 -1.21
C PHE A 186 8.14 7.93 -0.86
N ALA A 187 8.11 6.85 -1.66
CA ALA A 187 9.06 5.75 -1.49
C ALA A 187 10.51 6.18 -1.77
N VAL A 188 10.73 7.27 -2.53
CA VAL A 188 12.05 7.87 -2.77
C VAL A 188 12.78 8.24 -1.46
N LEU A 189 12.03 8.50 -0.38
CA LEU A 189 12.59 8.90 0.92
C LEU A 189 13.42 7.81 1.61
N VAL A 190 13.43 6.58 1.09
CA VAL A 190 14.32 5.51 1.57
C VAL A 190 15.73 5.60 0.94
N LEU A 191 15.86 6.23 -0.23
CA LEU A 191 17.11 6.24 -1.01
C LEU A 191 18.27 6.97 -0.30
N PRO A 192 18.07 8.04 0.48
CA PRO A 192 19.15 8.66 1.27
C PRO A 192 19.88 7.69 2.20
N ALA A 193 19.19 6.65 2.74
CA ALA A 193 19.85 5.62 3.54
C ALA A 193 20.91 4.83 2.73
N GLN A 194 20.70 4.66 1.42
CA GLN A 194 21.63 3.95 0.55
C GLN A 194 22.92 4.74 0.32
N LEU A 195 22.86 6.09 0.40
CA LEU A 195 24.04 6.95 0.26
C LEU A 195 25.08 6.72 1.36
N LEU A 196 24.71 6.14 2.50
CA LEU A 196 25.67 5.74 3.54
C LEU A 196 26.68 4.68 3.06
N LEU A 197 26.41 4.02 1.93
CA LEU A 197 27.30 3.06 1.27
C LEU A 197 28.19 3.70 0.20
N LEU A 198 28.08 5.01 -0.01
CA LEU A 198 28.84 5.72 -1.02
C LEU A 198 30.34 5.72 -0.68
N ARG A 199 31.15 5.18 -1.58
CA ARG A 199 32.61 5.14 -1.48
C ARG A 199 33.23 5.62 -2.79
N ARG A 200 34.39 6.24 -2.74
CA ARG A 200 35.08 6.79 -3.93
C ARG A 200 35.14 5.79 -5.10
N VAL A 201 35.45 4.51 -4.82
CA VAL A 201 35.59 3.44 -5.83
C VAL A 201 34.32 3.15 -6.61
N VAL A 202 33.13 3.37 -6.00
CA VAL A 202 31.82 3.08 -6.61
C VAL A 202 31.00 4.32 -6.89
N ALA A 203 31.48 5.51 -6.49
CA ALA A 203 30.71 6.74 -6.49
C ALA A 203 30.06 7.06 -7.83
N VAL A 204 30.85 7.05 -8.91
CA VAL A 204 30.36 7.40 -10.26
C VAL A 204 29.22 6.45 -10.69
N ARG A 205 29.42 5.14 -10.54
CA ARG A 205 28.41 4.14 -10.95
C ARG A 205 27.15 4.19 -10.08
N MET A 206 27.34 4.35 -8.77
CA MET A 206 26.22 4.42 -7.82
C MET A 206 25.40 5.70 -8.05
N LEU A 207 26.06 6.86 -8.18
CA LEU A 207 25.37 8.13 -8.40
C LEU A 207 24.72 8.18 -9.79
N ALA A 208 25.36 7.63 -10.83
CA ALA A 208 24.75 7.52 -12.16
C ALA A 208 23.50 6.63 -12.14
N ALA A 209 23.56 5.46 -11.47
CA ALA A 209 22.41 4.57 -11.33
C ALA A 209 21.27 5.22 -10.53
N LEU A 210 21.60 5.95 -9.45
CA LEU A 210 20.62 6.73 -8.67
C LEU A 210 20.02 7.86 -9.53
N ALA A 211 20.84 8.67 -10.19
CA ALA A 211 20.36 9.81 -10.98
C ALA A 211 19.41 9.36 -12.09
N ILE A 212 19.79 8.32 -12.85
CA ILE A 212 18.95 7.76 -13.92
C ILE A 212 17.69 7.11 -13.32
N GLY A 213 17.83 6.34 -12.23
CA GLY A 213 16.71 5.69 -11.57
C GLY A 213 15.74 6.65 -10.90
N CYS A 214 16.16 7.86 -10.51
CA CYS A 214 15.31 8.88 -9.91
C CYS A 214 14.58 9.77 -10.95
N VAL A 215 14.82 9.61 -12.25
CA VAL A 215 14.11 10.37 -13.29
C VAL A 215 12.57 10.25 -13.14
N PRO A 216 11.98 9.05 -12.93
CA PRO A 216 10.54 8.96 -12.69
C PRO A 216 10.07 9.79 -11.48
N ALA A 217 10.81 9.80 -10.37
CA ALA A 217 10.45 10.60 -9.21
C ALA A 217 10.49 12.11 -9.48
N ALA A 218 11.45 12.58 -10.29
CA ALA A 218 11.51 13.97 -10.69
C ALA A 218 10.28 14.36 -11.54
N VAL A 219 9.92 13.54 -12.52
CA VAL A 219 8.74 13.79 -13.36
C VAL A 219 7.45 13.73 -12.55
N LEU A 220 7.24 12.64 -11.78
CA LEU A 220 6.03 12.46 -10.96
C LEU A 220 5.95 13.48 -9.82
N GLY A 221 7.10 13.91 -9.30
CA GLY A 221 7.18 14.97 -8.28
C GLY A 221 6.77 16.33 -8.81
N LEU A 222 7.13 16.66 -10.05
CA LEU A 222 6.68 17.89 -10.70
C LEU A 222 5.17 17.88 -10.95
N ILE A 223 4.63 16.75 -11.43
CA ILE A 223 3.19 16.56 -11.62
C ILE A 223 2.47 16.70 -10.25
N GLY A 224 2.87 15.91 -9.25
CA GLY A 224 2.24 15.93 -7.91
C GLY A 224 2.36 17.28 -7.20
N TYR A 225 3.40 18.08 -7.47
CA TYR A 225 3.48 19.46 -6.97
C TYR A 225 2.44 20.38 -7.63
N GLY A 226 2.16 20.18 -8.91
CA GLY A 226 1.08 20.87 -9.61
C GLY A 226 -0.29 20.55 -9.01
N GLU A 227 -0.49 19.33 -8.55
CA GLU A 227 -1.74 18.80 -7.99
C GLU A 227 -1.84 18.92 -6.45
N ARG A 228 -0.96 19.67 -5.79
CA ARG A 228 -0.90 19.73 -4.31
C ARG A 228 -2.22 20.14 -3.64
N HIS A 229 -3.12 20.79 -4.36
CA HIS A 229 -4.45 21.13 -3.87
C HIS A 229 -5.32 19.88 -3.65
N ALA A 230 -5.10 18.80 -4.41
CA ALA A 230 -5.83 17.55 -4.24
C ALA A 230 -5.55 16.85 -2.89
N ILE A 231 -4.45 17.19 -2.21
CA ILE A 231 -4.08 16.67 -0.90
C ILE A 231 -4.34 17.66 0.25
N SER A 232 -5.06 18.77 0.01
CA SER A 232 -5.37 19.78 1.03
C SER A 232 -6.19 19.26 2.22
N TRP A 233 -6.82 18.10 2.07
CA TRP A 233 -7.50 17.38 3.16
C TRP A 233 -6.54 16.79 4.20
N ILE A 234 -5.22 16.70 3.92
CA ILE A 234 -4.24 16.16 4.86
C ILE A 234 -3.97 17.23 5.92
N PRO A 235 -4.24 16.95 7.21
CA PRO A 235 -4.02 17.93 8.25
C PRO A 235 -2.51 18.13 8.51
N GLU A 236 -2.17 19.30 9.00
CA GLU A 236 -0.83 19.55 9.50
C GLU A 236 -0.50 18.60 10.66
N ARG A 237 0.71 18.09 10.67
CA ARG A 237 1.22 17.15 11.69
C ARG A 237 2.50 17.71 12.31
N GLY A 238 2.62 17.51 13.61
CA GLY A 238 3.80 17.86 14.38
C GLY A 238 4.60 16.64 14.85
N PRO A 239 5.50 16.83 15.83
CA PRO A 239 6.35 15.76 16.34
C PRO A 239 5.62 14.59 16.99
N GLU A 240 4.34 14.74 17.33
CA GLU A 240 3.48 13.70 17.91
C GLU A 240 3.36 12.44 17.02
N VAL A 241 3.64 12.58 15.72
CA VAL A 241 3.64 11.44 14.77
C VAL A 241 4.64 10.36 15.16
N TRP A 242 5.70 10.70 15.90
CA TRP A 242 6.70 9.73 16.37
C TRP A 242 6.11 8.69 17.32
N LEU A 243 5.13 9.08 18.13
CA LEU A 243 4.45 8.16 19.04
C LEU A 243 3.57 7.17 18.28
N LYS A 244 3.10 7.55 17.09
CA LYS A 244 2.27 6.73 16.21
C LYS A 244 3.08 5.89 15.23
N PHE A 245 4.35 6.22 15.00
CA PHE A 245 5.16 5.56 13.99
C PHE A 245 5.27 4.03 14.16
N PRO A 246 5.40 3.45 15.37
CA PRO A 246 5.36 2.01 15.54
C PRO A 246 4.08 1.36 15.00
N LYS A 247 2.90 1.98 15.21
CA LYS A 247 1.64 1.53 14.63
C LYS A 247 1.65 1.66 13.10
N MET A 248 2.12 2.78 12.58
CA MET A 248 2.16 3.03 11.13
C MET A 248 3.00 2.00 10.37
N ALA A 249 4.16 1.61 10.92
CA ALA A 249 5.04 0.61 10.32
C ALA A 249 4.50 -0.82 10.45
N ALA A 250 4.02 -1.21 11.63
CA ALA A 250 3.61 -2.58 11.93
C ALA A 250 2.12 -2.86 11.68
N GLY A 251 1.26 -1.84 11.74
CA GLY A 251 -0.20 -1.97 11.69
C GLY A 251 -0.84 -2.13 13.07
N ALA A 252 -0.07 -2.31 14.15
CA ALA A 252 -0.53 -2.45 15.53
C ALA A 252 0.45 -1.75 16.49
N THR A 253 -0.05 -1.05 17.50
CA THR A 253 0.80 -0.26 18.41
C THR A 253 1.71 -1.14 19.26
N THR A 254 1.14 -2.11 19.99
CA THR A 254 1.89 -2.96 20.91
C THR A 254 2.93 -3.81 20.19
N LEU A 255 2.52 -4.47 19.10
CA LEU A 255 3.44 -5.23 18.25
C LEU A 255 4.54 -4.32 17.69
N GLY A 256 4.18 -3.13 17.20
CA GLY A 256 5.13 -2.16 16.67
C GLY A 256 6.21 -1.79 17.67
N VAL A 257 5.84 -1.42 18.90
CA VAL A 257 6.80 -1.06 19.97
C VAL A 257 7.75 -2.23 20.27
N VAL A 258 7.23 -3.45 20.39
CA VAL A 258 8.05 -4.66 20.60
C VAL A 258 9.03 -4.86 19.45
N LEU A 259 8.56 -4.74 18.21
CA LEU A 259 9.41 -4.91 17.03
C LEU A 259 10.47 -3.81 16.89
N PHE A 260 10.18 -2.57 17.31
CA PHE A 260 11.19 -1.50 17.35
C PHE A 260 12.29 -1.80 18.36
N ALA A 261 11.95 -2.30 19.56
CA ALA A 261 12.95 -2.74 20.53
C ALA A 261 13.81 -3.90 19.97
N MET A 262 13.18 -4.87 19.30
CA MET A 262 13.89 -5.94 18.62
C MET A 262 14.75 -5.42 17.46
N ALA A 263 14.30 -4.41 16.71
CA ALA A 263 15.06 -3.83 15.63
C ALA A 263 16.35 -3.17 16.09
N LEU A 264 16.33 -2.50 17.25
CA LEU A 264 17.55 -1.98 17.87
C LEU A 264 18.52 -3.11 18.23
N ALA A 265 18.04 -4.18 18.84
CA ALA A 265 18.85 -5.36 19.14
C ALA A 265 19.42 -6.00 17.87
N GLY A 266 18.61 -6.11 16.80
CA GLY A 266 19.03 -6.63 15.49
C GLY A 266 20.10 -5.79 14.81
N ALA A 267 19.99 -4.47 14.90
CA ALA A 267 21.03 -3.56 14.41
C ALA A 267 22.37 -3.77 15.16
N VAL A 268 22.32 -3.96 16.48
CA VAL A 268 23.51 -4.29 17.30
C VAL A 268 24.09 -5.66 16.90
N VAL A 269 23.24 -6.68 16.70
CA VAL A 269 23.67 -8.03 16.23
C VAL A 269 24.40 -7.90 14.89
N LEU A 270 23.81 -7.15 13.94
CA LEU A 270 24.41 -6.95 12.63
C LEU A 270 25.73 -6.19 12.73
N TRP A 271 25.77 -5.13 13.52
CA TRP A 271 26.99 -4.35 13.78
C TRP A 271 28.12 -5.22 14.34
N ARG A 272 27.83 -6.05 15.35
CA ARG A 272 28.81 -6.97 15.98
C ARG A 272 29.23 -8.11 15.07
N SER A 273 28.39 -8.55 14.12
CA SER A 273 28.72 -9.64 13.19
C SER A 273 29.83 -9.27 12.19
N ALA A 274 30.21 -8.01 12.12
CA ALA A 274 31.26 -7.47 11.27
C ALA A 274 32.66 -8.02 11.51
N THR A 275 32.92 -8.55 12.69
CA THR A 275 34.20 -9.21 13.04
C THR A 275 34.44 -10.47 12.19
N LYS A 276 33.41 -10.98 11.46
CA LYS A 276 33.44 -12.15 10.60
C LYS A 276 33.50 -11.82 9.09
N GLY A 277 33.88 -10.61 8.70
CA GLY A 277 34.13 -10.23 7.28
C GLY A 277 32.89 -9.94 6.43
N ARG A 278 31.68 -9.89 6.98
CA ARG A 278 30.42 -9.74 6.23
C ARG A 278 29.92 -8.29 6.05
N GLY A 279 30.73 -7.28 6.40
CA GLY A 279 30.36 -5.87 6.18
C GLY A 279 29.25 -5.33 7.10
N GLY A 280 28.89 -6.03 8.18
CA GLY A 280 27.78 -5.68 9.07
C GLY A 280 27.86 -4.27 9.66
N ARG A 281 29.09 -3.77 9.98
CA ARG A 281 29.27 -2.39 10.48
C ARG A 281 28.78 -1.32 9.50
N VAL A 282 28.87 -1.62 8.20
CA VAL A 282 28.46 -0.67 7.17
C VAL A 282 26.95 -0.76 6.92
N TRP A 283 26.39 -1.98 6.98
CA TRP A 283 24.97 -2.19 6.69
C TRP A 283 24.03 -1.90 7.87
N ALA A 284 24.49 -2.00 9.11
CA ALA A 284 23.65 -1.68 10.26
C ALA A 284 23.11 -0.23 10.23
N PRO A 285 23.94 0.83 10.04
CA PRO A 285 23.43 2.19 9.92
C PRO A 285 22.54 2.38 8.69
N VAL A 286 22.77 1.64 7.60
CA VAL A 286 21.93 1.69 6.38
C VAL A 286 20.53 1.18 6.66
N LEU A 287 20.39 0.02 7.33
CA LEU A 287 19.07 -0.51 7.70
C LEU A 287 18.37 0.37 8.72
N VAL A 288 19.09 0.93 9.70
CA VAL A 288 18.54 1.92 10.63
C VAL A 288 18.10 3.18 9.87
N GLY A 289 18.90 3.66 8.94
CA GLY A 289 18.55 4.78 8.07
C GLY A 289 17.30 4.50 7.24
N TRP A 290 17.17 3.27 6.67
CA TRP A 290 15.94 2.89 5.97
C TRP A 290 14.71 2.93 6.88
N LEU A 291 14.82 2.54 8.15
CA LEU A 291 13.71 2.58 9.10
C LEU A 291 13.36 4.02 9.51
N VAL A 292 14.35 4.89 9.75
CA VAL A 292 14.17 6.15 10.45
C VAL A 292 14.11 7.37 9.52
N LEU A 293 14.83 7.35 8.39
CA LEU A 293 14.85 8.52 7.49
C LEU A 293 13.51 8.79 6.79
N PRO A 294 12.74 7.79 6.31
CA PRO A 294 11.48 8.07 5.64
C PRO A 294 10.49 8.89 6.49
N PRO A 295 10.17 8.54 7.75
CA PRO A 295 9.28 9.36 8.57
C PRO A 295 9.85 10.75 8.89
N ILE A 296 11.18 10.89 9.11
CA ILE A 296 11.81 12.20 9.32
C ILE A 296 11.66 13.07 8.09
N LEU A 297 12.00 12.54 6.91
CA LEU A 297 11.97 13.29 5.67
C LEU A 297 10.53 13.59 5.23
N LEU A 298 9.58 12.67 5.46
CA LEU A 298 8.18 12.90 5.19
C LEU A 298 7.62 14.03 6.08
N LEU A 299 7.97 14.04 7.36
CA LEU A 299 7.61 15.13 8.25
C LEU A 299 8.23 16.47 7.80
N ALA A 300 9.50 16.45 7.40
CA ALA A 300 10.17 17.64 6.86
C ALA A 300 9.46 18.17 5.60
N VAL A 301 9.09 17.29 4.65
CA VAL A 301 8.31 17.69 3.47
C VAL A 301 6.95 18.25 3.90
N SER A 302 6.28 17.60 4.86
CA SER A 302 4.97 18.01 5.35
C SER A 302 4.98 19.40 5.98
N VAL A 303 6.04 19.75 6.68
CA VAL A 303 6.18 21.06 7.37
C VAL A 303 6.73 22.14 6.42
N LEU A 304 7.65 21.79 5.51
CA LEU A 304 8.38 22.78 4.71
C LEU A 304 7.77 23.06 3.33
N VAL A 305 6.96 22.12 2.80
CA VAL A 305 6.46 22.20 1.42
C VAL A 305 4.93 22.22 1.39
N THR A 306 4.29 21.13 1.85
CA THR A 306 2.83 20.99 1.89
C THR A 306 2.46 19.87 2.84
N PRO A 307 1.36 19.95 3.60
CA PRO A 307 0.91 18.86 4.44
C PRO A 307 0.76 17.56 3.63
N ALA A 308 1.61 16.57 3.92
CA ALA A 308 1.68 15.31 3.18
C ALA A 308 1.93 14.08 4.09
N TYR A 309 1.88 14.25 5.42
CA TYR A 309 2.18 13.17 6.34
C TYR A 309 0.99 12.24 6.51
N VAL A 310 1.03 11.09 5.81
CA VAL A 310 0.00 10.05 5.84
C VAL A 310 0.65 8.70 6.16
N ASP A 311 0.01 7.93 7.04
CA ASP A 311 0.50 6.66 7.58
C ASP A 311 0.89 5.65 6.48
N ARG A 312 0.06 5.54 5.46
CA ARG A 312 0.24 4.62 4.34
C ARG A 312 1.55 4.80 3.55
N TYR A 313 2.13 6.01 3.55
CA TYR A 313 3.40 6.29 2.88
C TYR A 313 4.61 5.68 3.60
N LEU A 314 4.45 5.33 4.88
CA LEU A 314 5.49 4.74 5.71
C LEU A 314 5.50 3.21 5.70
N PHE A 315 4.58 2.56 5.00
CA PHE A 315 4.57 1.09 4.86
C PHE A 315 5.89 0.56 4.26
N VAL A 316 6.60 1.36 3.47
CA VAL A 316 7.94 1.02 2.96
C VAL A 316 8.99 0.75 4.05
N THR A 317 8.71 1.08 5.32
CA THR A 317 9.57 0.79 6.46
C THR A 317 9.26 -0.55 7.14
N ALA A 318 8.09 -1.14 6.90
CA ALA A 318 7.70 -2.42 7.48
C ALA A 318 8.66 -3.58 7.14
N PRO A 319 9.17 -3.72 5.90
CA PRO A 319 10.13 -4.77 5.57
C PRO A 319 11.42 -4.71 6.38
N VAL A 320 11.99 -3.52 6.57
CA VAL A 320 13.25 -3.39 7.32
C VAL A 320 13.04 -3.55 8.82
N LEU A 321 11.91 -3.11 9.37
CA LEU A 321 11.52 -3.36 10.76
C LEU A 321 11.51 -4.87 11.04
N ALA A 322 10.84 -5.62 10.17
CA ALA A 322 10.76 -7.08 10.27
C ALA A 322 12.12 -7.77 10.07
N LEU A 323 12.94 -7.30 9.12
CA LEU A 323 14.28 -7.85 8.89
C LEU A 323 15.20 -7.62 10.10
N LEU A 324 15.17 -6.44 10.70
CA LEU A 324 15.95 -6.13 11.90
C LEU A 324 15.49 -6.97 13.09
N ALA A 325 14.18 -7.18 13.28
CA ALA A 325 13.65 -8.09 14.29
C ALA A 325 14.13 -9.54 14.05
N GLY A 326 14.12 -10.02 12.80
CA GLY A 326 14.66 -11.31 12.42
C GLY A 326 16.16 -11.46 12.72
N LEU A 327 16.94 -10.39 12.54
CA LEU A 327 18.37 -10.35 12.90
C LEU A 327 18.58 -10.44 14.42
N ALA A 328 17.70 -9.83 15.24
CA ALA A 328 17.76 -9.96 16.69
C ALA A 328 17.62 -11.45 17.13
N VAL A 329 16.59 -12.13 16.59
CA VAL A 329 16.36 -13.54 16.86
C VAL A 329 17.51 -14.41 16.35
N ALA A 330 18.06 -14.11 15.18
CA ALA A 330 19.22 -14.80 14.63
C ALA A 330 20.50 -14.67 15.49
N GLY A 331 20.57 -13.64 16.31
CA GLY A 331 21.62 -13.43 17.31
C GLY A 331 21.55 -14.37 18.52
N LEU A 332 20.50 -15.21 18.64
CA LEU A 332 20.27 -16.14 19.77
C LEU A 332 20.48 -17.61 19.32
N PRO A 333 21.71 -18.06 19.01
CA PRO A 333 21.92 -19.31 18.25
C PRO A 333 21.37 -20.56 18.95
N ARG A 334 21.33 -20.60 20.28
CA ARG A 334 20.81 -21.74 21.05
C ARG A 334 19.27 -21.78 21.11
N PHE A 335 18.62 -20.62 21.10
CA PHE A 335 17.17 -20.45 21.27
C PHE A 335 16.46 -20.00 20.00
N GLN A 336 17.16 -19.94 18.88
CA GLN A 336 16.71 -19.32 17.64
C GLN A 336 15.35 -19.84 17.14
N VAL A 337 15.12 -21.16 17.17
CA VAL A 337 13.86 -21.73 16.69
C VAL A 337 12.72 -21.40 17.64
N VAL A 338 12.94 -21.59 18.95
CA VAL A 338 11.93 -21.25 19.97
C VAL A 338 11.61 -19.76 19.95
N ALA A 339 12.62 -18.91 19.89
CA ALA A 339 12.44 -17.47 19.82
C ALA A 339 11.70 -17.05 18.52
N ALA A 340 12.00 -17.69 17.37
CA ALA A 340 11.30 -17.42 16.12
C ALA A 340 9.81 -17.78 16.22
N VAL A 341 9.50 -18.96 16.76
CA VAL A 341 8.10 -19.41 16.97
C VAL A 341 7.39 -18.46 17.94
N LEU A 342 8.04 -18.11 19.06
CA LEU A 342 7.46 -17.18 20.04
C LEU A 342 7.17 -15.80 19.41
N VAL A 343 8.11 -15.24 18.66
CA VAL A 343 7.90 -13.92 18.01
C VAL A 343 6.73 -13.97 17.03
N VAL A 344 6.60 -15.05 16.26
CA VAL A 344 5.47 -15.19 15.32
C VAL A 344 4.14 -15.38 16.06
N VAL A 345 4.08 -16.32 17.02
CA VAL A 345 2.84 -16.65 17.75
C VAL A 345 2.41 -15.50 18.66
N VAL A 346 3.31 -14.99 19.48
CA VAL A 346 3.01 -13.87 20.38
C VAL A 346 2.76 -12.61 19.57
N GLY A 347 3.55 -12.33 18.51
CA GLY A 347 3.38 -11.20 17.65
C GLY A 347 2.00 -11.18 16.95
N PHE A 348 1.56 -12.34 16.43
CA PHE A 348 0.23 -12.49 15.88
C PHE A 348 -0.86 -12.28 16.95
N GLY A 349 -0.67 -12.83 18.14
CA GLY A 349 -1.61 -12.64 19.26
C GLY A 349 -1.72 -11.17 19.71
N LEU A 350 -0.59 -10.43 19.76
CA LEU A 350 -0.56 -9.00 20.11
C LEU A 350 -1.24 -8.09 19.08
N ALA A 351 -1.45 -8.59 17.88
CA ALA A 351 -2.06 -7.86 16.77
C ALA A 351 -3.38 -8.50 16.28
N PHE A 352 -3.96 -9.38 17.09
CA PHE A 352 -5.14 -10.18 16.67
C PHE A 352 -6.35 -9.28 16.40
N SER A 353 -6.57 -8.24 17.22
CA SER A 353 -7.66 -7.26 17.04
C SER A 353 -7.53 -6.52 15.72
N GLU A 354 -6.32 -6.07 15.39
CA GLU A 354 -6.09 -5.33 14.15
C GLU A 354 -6.18 -6.25 12.92
N HIS A 355 -5.81 -7.52 13.06
CA HIS A 355 -6.05 -8.51 12.01
C HIS A 355 -7.54 -8.80 11.81
N ALA A 356 -8.35 -8.81 12.86
CA ALA A 356 -9.80 -8.94 12.77
C ALA A 356 -10.40 -7.70 12.09
N GLU A 357 -10.04 -6.50 12.54
CA GLU A 357 -10.47 -5.21 11.97
C GLU A 357 -10.23 -5.11 10.46
N VAL A 358 -9.04 -5.50 9.98
CA VAL A 358 -8.72 -5.51 8.54
C VAL A 358 -9.66 -6.40 7.72
N ARG A 359 -10.30 -7.39 8.36
CA ARG A 359 -11.18 -8.39 7.73
C ARG A 359 -12.66 -8.13 7.91
N GLU A 360 -13.03 -7.10 8.68
CA GLU A 360 -14.42 -6.68 8.82
C GLU A 360 -14.91 -6.07 7.50
N GLU A 361 -16.19 -6.26 7.20
CA GLU A 361 -16.83 -5.67 6.02
C GLU A 361 -16.62 -4.16 5.98
N ASN A 362 -16.64 -3.53 7.13
CA ASN A 362 -16.44 -2.10 7.34
C ASN A 362 -14.97 -1.67 7.44
N GLY A 363 -13.99 -2.59 7.41
CA GLY A 363 -12.58 -2.30 7.64
C GLY A 363 -11.92 -1.32 6.65
N ARG A 364 -12.69 -0.81 5.68
CA ARG A 364 -12.27 0.22 4.70
C ARG A 364 -13.06 1.52 4.84
N PHE A 365 -13.93 1.68 5.83
CA PHE A 365 -14.68 2.89 6.18
C PHE A 365 -15.73 3.36 5.16
N GLU A 366 -16.00 2.61 4.09
CA GLU A 366 -16.97 2.95 3.04
C GLU A 366 -17.76 1.70 2.64
N ASN A 367 -18.72 1.30 3.49
CA ASN A 367 -19.52 0.12 3.25
C ASN A 367 -20.67 0.39 2.27
N ILE A 368 -20.37 0.41 0.98
CA ILE A 368 -21.39 0.61 -0.08
C ILE A 368 -22.42 -0.53 -0.11
N PRO A 369 -22.05 -1.83 -0.01
CA PRO A 369 -23.06 -2.89 0.07
C PRO A 369 -24.05 -2.72 1.24
N TRP A 370 -23.58 -2.20 2.40
CA TRP A 370 -24.49 -1.85 3.49
C TRP A 370 -25.45 -0.72 3.07
N ALA A 371 -24.96 0.33 2.43
CA ALA A 371 -25.78 1.45 1.98
C ALA A 371 -26.85 0.98 0.97
N LEU A 372 -26.51 0.10 0.04
CA LEU A 372 -27.45 -0.52 -0.89
C LEU A 372 -28.54 -1.34 -0.18
N ARG A 373 -28.20 -2.01 0.92
CA ARG A 373 -29.20 -2.73 1.74
C ARG A 373 -30.17 -1.79 2.48
N VAL A 374 -29.71 -0.58 2.84
CA VAL A 374 -30.55 0.45 3.50
C VAL A 374 -31.49 1.12 2.52
N ILE A 375 -31.03 1.41 1.31
CA ILE A 375 -31.83 2.04 0.27
C ILE A 375 -32.93 1.05 -0.17
N LYS A 376 -34.19 1.44 0.09
CA LYS A 376 -35.37 0.74 -0.40
C LYS A 376 -35.99 1.59 -1.49
N ALA A 377 -35.42 1.49 -2.70
CA ALA A 377 -35.83 2.28 -3.84
C ALA A 377 -37.27 1.95 -4.25
N GLU A 378 -38.07 2.96 -4.45
CA GLU A 378 -39.35 2.90 -5.14
C GLU A 378 -39.21 3.45 -6.57
N PRO A 379 -40.10 3.10 -7.49
CA PRO A 379 -40.12 3.74 -8.81
C PRO A 379 -40.21 5.26 -8.63
N GLU A 380 -39.43 6.00 -9.44
CA GLU A 380 -39.35 7.47 -9.42
C GLU A 380 -38.56 8.09 -8.24
N ASP A 381 -38.05 7.29 -7.29
CA ASP A 381 -37.12 7.83 -6.27
C ASP A 381 -35.89 8.44 -6.94
N ALA A 382 -35.46 9.58 -6.41
CA ALA A 382 -34.20 10.21 -6.78
C ALA A 382 -33.07 9.83 -5.82
N ILE A 383 -31.81 9.88 -6.31
CA ILE A 383 -30.62 9.83 -5.45
C ILE A 383 -29.73 11.03 -5.72
N VAL A 384 -29.16 11.56 -4.64
CA VAL A 384 -28.16 12.63 -4.65
C VAL A 384 -26.96 12.19 -3.81
N TYR A 385 -25.75 12.33 -4.33
CA TYR A 385 -24.54 12.03 -3.59
C TYR A 385 -23.96 13.29 -2.96
N GLY A 386 -23.69 13.26 -1.67
CA GLY A 386 -23.08 14.38 -0.94
C GLY A 386 -21.66 14.70 -1.42
N GLN A 387 -20.95 13.67 -1.85
CA GLN A 387 -19.67 13.79 -2.56
C GLN A 387 -19.74 12.93 -3.83
N SER A 388 -19.35 13.51 -4.97
CA SER A 388 -19.40 12.84 -6.29
C SER A 388 -18.62 11.52 -6.33
N GLN A 389 -17.56 11.41 -5.53
CA GLN A 389 -16.71 10.21 -5.43
C GLN A 389 -17.47 8.99 -4.89
N VAL A 390 -18.51 9.19 -4.05
CA VAL A 390 -19.32 8.09 -3.49
C VAL A 390 -20.09 7.36 -4.59
N ARG A 391 -20.48 8.08 -5.66
CA ARG A 391 -21.19 7.52 -6.83
C ARG A 391 -20.48 6.31 -7.42
N SER A 392 -19.15 6.37 -7.59
CA SER A 392 -18.38 5.29 -8.21
C SER A 392 -18.48 3.95 -7.45
N GLY A 393 -18.70 4.01 -6.13
CA GLY A 393 -18.94 2.81 -5.32
C GLY A 393 -20.31 2.20 -5.60
N PHE A 394 -21.34 3.03 -5.75
CA PHE A 394 -22.66 2.55 -6.12
C PHE A 394 -22.67 1.96 -7.53
N GLU A 395 -22.02 2.61 -8.47
CA GLU A 395 -21.87 2.10 -9.85
C GLU A 395 -21.15 0.72 -9.88
N TYR A 396 -20.18 0.52 -9.00
CA TYR A 396 -19.46 -0.75 -8.93
C TYR A 396 -20.27 -1.88 -8.27
N TYR A 397 -21.05 -1.58 -7.21
CA TYR A 397 -21.72 -2.58 -6.38
C TYR A 397 -23.20 -2.77 -6.67
N ALA A 398 -23.87 -1.81 -7.34
CA ALA A 398 -25.30 -1.92 -7.60
C ALA A 398 -25.59 -2.96 -8.69
N ASP A 399 -26.41 -3.95 -8.33
CA ASP A 399 -26.90 -5.01 -9.20
C ASP A 399 -28.43 -5.02 -9.30
N SER A 400 -29.11 -4.09 -8.62
CA SER A 400 -30.57 -4.02 -8.48
C SER A 400 -31.11 -2.63 -8.84
N LEU A 401 -32.43 -2.48 -8.75
CA LEU A 401 -33.09 -1.20 -8.97
C LEU A 401 -32.53 -0.12 -8.02
N MET A 402 -31.95 0.90 -8.63
CA MET A 402 -31.43 2.08 -7.94
C MET A 402 -32.37 3.27 -8.16
N PRO A 403 -32.45 4.22 -7.21
CA PRO A 403 -33.08 5.51 -7.47
C PRO A 403 -32.39 6.21 -8.64
N VAL A 404 -33.11 7.08 -9.32
CA VAL A 404 -32.60 7.86 -10.45
C VAL A 404 -31.53 8.86 -9.96
N ASP A 405 -30.30 8.78 -10.47
CA ASP A 405 -29.27 9.78 -10.21
C ASP A 405 -29.60 11.07 -10.98
N VAL A 406 -30.26 12.00 -10.28
CA VAL A 406 -30.81 13.21 -10.89
C VAL A 406 -29.77 14.29 -11.18
N LEU A 407 -28.57 14.17 -10.62
CA LEU A 407 -27.48 15.12 -10.84
C LEU A 407 -26.47 14.63 -11.88
N LEU A 408 -26.60 13.42 -12.39
CA LEU A 408 -25.70 12.91 -13.41
C LEU A 408 -25.85 13.71 -14.72
N ALA A 409 -24.84 14.52 -15.05
CA ALA A 409 -24.88 15.40 -16.22
C ALA A 409 -24.36 14.77 -17.52
N GLY A 410 -23.77 13.57 -17.44
CA GLY A 410 -23.24 12.89 -18.62
C GLY A 410 -22.74 11.47 -18.31
N SER A 411 -22.63 10.65 -19.35
CA SER A 411 -22.14 9.26 -19.26
C SER A 411 -20.63 9.13 -19.47
N ALA A 412 -19.94 10.18 -19.86
CA ALA A 412 -18.49 10.18 -20.00
C ALA A 412 -17.84 10.54 -18.63
N PRO A 413 -16.76 9.85 -18.25
CA PRO A 413 -16.04 10.19 -17.02
C PRO A 413 -15.56 11.64 -17.03
N ASP A 414 -15.63 12.28 -15.85
CA ASP A 414 -15.13 13.64 -15.66
C ASP A 414 -13.61 13.69 -15.96
N PRO A 415 -13.14 14.54 -16.88
CA PRO A 415 -11.71 14.66 -17.17
C PRO A 415 -10.90 15.16 -15.97
N ASP A 416 -11.52 15.95 -15.09
CA ASP A 416 -10.86 16.63 -13.97
C ASP A 416 -10.95 15.88 -12.64
N GLY A 417 -11.68 14.75 -12.59
CA GLY A 417 -11.93 14.02 -11.35
C GLY A 417 -12.29 12.55 -11.54
N PHE A 418 -12.42 11.84 -10.41
CA PHE A 418 -12.92 10.47 -10.38
C PHE A 418 -14.45 10.47 -10.37
N GLY A 419 -15.09 9.94 -11.36
CA GLY A 419 -16.53 9.91 -11.48
C GLY A 419 -17.03 10.58 -12.75
N TYR A 420 -18.20 11.19 -12.67
CA TYR A 420 -18.90 11.79 -13.79
C TYR A 420 -19.26 13.25 -13.49
N PRO A 421 -19.44 14.09 -14.51
CA PRO A 421 -19.90 15.46 -14.33
C PRO A 421 -21.27 15.51 -13.64
N GLU A 422 -21.44 16.47 -12.73
CA GLU A 422 -22.69 16.68 -12.00
C GLU A 422 -23.34 18.01 -12.39
N GLY A 423 -24.67 18.00 -12.46
CA GLY A 423 -25.48 19.21 -12.51
C GLY A 423 -25.40 20.00 -11.20
N SER A 424 -25.41 21.31 -11.30
CA SER A 424 -25.39 22.22 -10.15
C SER A 424 -26.79 22.59 -9.62
N ASP A 425 -27.82 22.42 -10.41
CA ASP A 425 -29.21 22.75 -10.03
C ASP A 425 -29.91 21.56 -9.39
N VAL A 426 -29.77 21.45 -8.07
CA VAL A 426 -30.44 20.40 -7.28
C VAL A 426 -31.95 20.61 -7.27
N SER A 427 -32.45 21.84 -7.12
CA SER A 427 -33.88 22.14 -7.06
C SER A 427 -34.60 21.77 -8.35
N GLY A 428 -34.06 22.17 -9.51
CA GLY A 428 -34.62 21.81 -10.80
C GLY A 428 -34.56 20.31 -11.08
N ALA A 429 -33.47 19.64 -10.69
CA ALA A 429 -33.33 18.20 -10.85
C ALA A 429 -34.31 17.39 -9.99
N LEU A 430 -34.79 17.96 -8.89
CA LEU A 430 -35.76 17.34 -7.97
C LEU A 430 -37.21 17.74 -8.26
N GLU A 431 -37.48 18.54 -9.29
CA GLU A 431 -38.84 18.92 -9.68
C GLU A 431 -39.66 17.67 -10.05
N GLY A 432 -40.86 17.57 -9.49
CA GLY A 432 -41.75 16.44 -9.70
C GLY A 432 -41.39 15.16 -8.91
N ARG A 433 -40.34 15.18 -8.11
CA ARG A 433 -39.96 14.05 -7.25
C ARG A 433 -40.61 14.17 -5.89
N GLU A 434 -41.03 13.04 -5.32
CA GLU A 434 -41.63 12.95 -3.97
C GLU A 434 -40.66 12.45 -2.92
N ARG A 435 -39.66 11.65 -3.34
CA ARG A 435 -38.68 11.00 -2.46
C ARG A 435 -37.26 11.15 -3.01
N VAL A 436 -36.33 11.48 -2.13
CA VAL A 436 -34.92 11.67 -2.46
C VAL A 436 -34.04 10.95 -1.44
N TRP A 437 -33.22 10.05 -1.92
CA TRP A 437 -32.15 9.44 -1.14
C TRP A 437 -30.91 10.32 -1.22
N VAL A 438 -30.33 10.65 -0.08
CA VAL A 438 -29.05 11.37 -0.01
C VAL A 438 -28.03 10.46 0.66
N VAL A 439 -26.87 10.27 0.03
CA VAL A 439 -25.79 9.43 0.55
C VAL A 439 -24.52 10.24 0.65
N TRP A 440 -23.89 10.23 1.82
CA TRP A 440 -22.63 10.96 2.04
C TRP A 440 -21.69 10.24 2.98
N ARG A 441 -20.43 10.60 2.95
CA ARG A 441 -19.39 10.13 3.85
C ARG A 441 -19.37 10.99 5.11
N GLY A 442 -19.42 10.35 6.29
CA GLY A 442 -19.45 11.02 7.58
C GLY A 442 -20.76 10.79 8.35
N THR A 443 -20.83 11.37 9.55
CA THR A 443 -21.95 11.21 10.48
C THR A 443 -22.96 12.36 10.36
N LYS A 444 -24.27 12.06 10.50
CA LYS A 444 -25.35 13.04 10.48
C LYS A 444 -25.32 13.93 9.22
N GLN A 445 -25.68 15.20 9.38
CA GLN A 445 -25.62 16.22 8.33
C GLN A 445 -24.24 16.90 8.24
N SER A 446 -23.34 16.60 9.17
CA SER A 446 -21.95 17.06 9.09
C SER A 446 -21.11 16.06 8.33
N GLY A 447 -20.24 16.54 7.48
CA GLY A 447 -19.27 15.72 6.74
C GLY A 447 -18.19 15.13 7.64
N LEU A 448 -17.12 14.66 7.04
CA LEU A 448 -16.01 13.95 7.68
C LEU A 448 -15.36 14.69 8.85
N GLU A 449 -15.43 16.00 8.90
CA GLU A 449 -14.76 16.88 9.89
C GLU A 449 -15.72 17.86 10.56
N GLY A 450 -17.01 17.56 10.53
CA GLY A 450 -18.04 18.43 11.14
C GLY A 450 -18.60 19.50 10.20
N ASP A 451 -18.09 19.59 8.97
CA ASP A 451 -18.63 20.51 7.96
C ASP A 451 -20.01 20.02 7.47
N SER A 452 -20.92 20.97 7.28
CA SER A 452 -22.24 20.66 6.75
C SER A 452 -22.13 20.15 5.31
N ILE A 453 -22.88 19.10 4.99
CA ILE A 453 -23.01 18.63 3.62
C ILE A 453 -23.90 19.59 2.84
N ALA A 454 -23.33 20.37 1.94
CA ALA A 454 -24.06 21.35 1.12
C ALA A 454 -25.29 20.73 0.42
N ARG A 455 -25.14 19.50 -0.10
CA ARG A 455 -26.22 18.76 -0.78
C ARG A 455 -27.43 18.49 0.10
N VAL A 456 -27.25 18.27 1.40
CA VAL A 456 -28.39 18.11 2.34
C VAL A 456 -29.16 19.42 2.43
N GLY A 457 -28.45 20.55 2.62
CA GLY A 457 -29.09 21.86 2.66
C GLY A 457 -29.79 22.25 1.34
N GLU A 458 -29.22 21.88 0.19
CA GLU A 458 -29.84 22.09 -1.13
C GLU A 458 -31.14 21.29 -1.29
N VAL A 459 -31.17 20.02 -0.82
CA VAL A 459 -32.36 19.16 -0.84
C VAL A 459 -33.43 19.70 0.11
N GLU A 460 -33.05 20.17 1.31
CA GLU A 460 -33.98 20.80 2.26
C GLU A 460 -34.55 22.11 1.68
N ALA A 461 -33.71 22.91 1.02
CA ALA A 461 -34.15 24.13 0.36
C ALA A 461 -35.07 23.88 -0.84
N ALA A 462 -34.97 22.71 -1.50
CA ALA A 462 -35.89 22.28 -2.54
C ALA A 462 -37.28 21.79 -2.01
N GLY A 463 -37.53 21.89 -0.70
CA GLY A 463 -38.82 21.59 -0.08
C GLY A 463 -38.97 20.17 0.43
N PHE A 464 -37.87 19.49 0.72
CA PHE A 464 -37.90 18.14 1.31
C PHE A 464 -37.58 18.15 2.80
N GLU A 465 -38.11 17.18 3.53
CA GLU A 465 -37.83 16.98 4.95
C GLU A 465 -37.27 15.60 5.21
N LEU A 466 -36.34 15.50 6.19
CA LEU A 466 -35.72 14.26 6.58
C LEU A 466 -36.75 13.29 7.18
N SER A 467 -36.91 12.12 6.54
CA SER A 467 -37.80 11.04 7.00
C SER A 467 -37.06 9.90 7.69
N LEU A 468 -35.86 9.56 7.19
CA LEU A 468 -35.02 8.47 7.70
C LEU A 468 -33.55 8.84 7.57
N ALA A 469 -32.73 8.54 8.57
CA ALA A 469 -31.30 8.56 8.48
C ALA A 469 -30.68 7.33 9.14
N ARG A 470 -29.72 6.71 8.48
CA ARG A 470 -28.95 5.56 8.98
C ARG A 470 -27.46 5.80 8.70
N HIS A 471 -26.63 5.39 9.64
CA HIS A 471 -25.16 5.46 9.52
C HIS A 471 -24.56 4.06 9.64
N SER A 472 -23.49 3.77 8.89
CA SER A 472 -22.86 2.43 8.83
C SER A 472 -22.16 2.00 10.12
N GLY A 473 -21.97 2.92 11.07
CA GLY A 473 -21.34 2.64 12.37
C GLY A 473 -19.84 2.88 12.40
N ASP A 474 -19.18 3.00 11.24
CA ASP A 474 -17.74 3.28 11.13
C ASP A 474 -17.45 4.79 11.20
N LEU A 475 -16.17 5.14 11.38
CA LEU A 475 -15.73 6.51 11.32
C LEU A 475 -14.67 6.64 10.19
N PRO A 476 -14.94 7.44 9.16
CA PRO A 476 -16.10 8.32 8.95
C PRO A 476 -17.39 7.61 8.55
N GLY A 477 -17.35 6.42 7.92
CA GLY A 477 -18.49 5.65 7.48
C GLY A 477 -19.35 6.34 6.40
N LEU A 478 -20.49 5.74 6.09
CA LEU A 478 -21.49 6.28 5.18
C LEU A 478 -22.77 6.59 5.94
N THR A 479 -23.42 7.71 5.61
CA THR A 479 -24.79 8.02 5.99
C THR A 479 -25.68 7.92 4.77
N VAL A 480 -26.82 7.24 4.94
CA VAL A 480 -27.90 7.12 3.97
C VAL A 480 -29.13 7.74 4.58
N ALA A 481 -29.72 8.72 3.93
CA ALA A 481 -30.92 9.40 4.39
C ALA A 481 -31.98 9.44 3.30
N LEU A 482 -33.24 9.30 3.71
CA LEU A 482 -34.41 9.50 2.88
C LEU A 482 -35.04 10.83 3.26
N PHE A 483 -35.29 11.65 2.26
CA PHE A 483 -36.04 12.89 2.36
C PHE A 483 -37.31 12.76 1.56
N THR A 484 -38.42 13.29 2.07
CA THR A 484 -39.75 13.30 1.44
C THR A 484 -40.23 14.71 1.26
N ARG A 485 -41.01 14.98 0.21
CA ARG A 485 -41.54 16.30 -0.08
C ARG A 485 -42.46 16.75 1.07
N ARG A 486 -42.42 18.02 1.44
CA ARG A 486 -43.30 18.64 2.46
C ARG A 486 -44.73 18.66 2.03
#